data_adc922007688fce1c880c95dc0bff71c
#
_entry.id   adc922007688fce1c880c95dc0bff71c
#
_cell.length_a   1.000
_cell.length_b   1.000
_cell.length_c   1.000
_cell.angle_alpha   90.00
_cell.angle_beta   90.00
_cell.angle_gamma   90.00
#
_symmetry.space_group_name_H-M   'P 1'
#
loop_
_entity.id
_entity.type
_entity.pdbx_description
1 polymer ?
#
loop_
_entity_poly.entity_id
_entity_poly.type
_entity_poly.pdbx_seq_one_letter_code
_entity_poly.pdbx_strand_id
1 'polypeptide(L)'
;ICSSDVILFYFLFYDPETQPDRQRQQADRVDLVDAAIDGKLERIDAHWDPRPSVGVVMASAPYPETPVTGDVIYGLDTVPADAKVFHAGTALDAHGQVIATGGRVLCACALGDSVADAQQRAYAGVAAIHWTHEFHRSDIGWRAIALERAAG
;
A
#
# COMPACT_ATOMS: atom_id res chain seq x y z
N ILE A 1 20.18 19.45 -7.91
CA ILE A 1 19.09 18.59 -7.43
C ILE A 1 19.04 18.77 -5.92
N CYS A 2 17.98 19.36 -5.39
CA CYS A 2 17.83 19.64 -3.97
C CYS A 2 17.68 18.33 -3.20
N SER A 3 18.31 18.19 -2.03
CA SER A 3 18.27 16.93 -1.24
C SER A 3 16.85 16.53 -0.82
N SER A 4 15.92 17.50 -0.79
CA SER A 4 14.50 17.30 -0.54
C SER A 4 13.80 16.46 -1.64
N ASP A 5 14.21 16.60 -2.90
CA ASP A 5 13.58 15.90 -4.03
C ASP A 5 13.95 14.41 -4.03
N VAL A 6 15.16 14.08 -3.62
CA VAL A 6 15.63 12.69 -3.47
C VAL A 6 14.94 11.99 -2.30
N ILE A 7 14.73 12.71 -1.19
CA ILE A 7 14.01 12.19 -0.02
C ILE A 7 12.53 11.93 -0.37
N LEU A 8 11.89 12.88 -1.05
CA LEU A 8 10.51 12.72 -1.51
C LEU A 8 10.37 11.54 -2.46
N PHE A 9 11.35 11.34 -3.37
CA PHE A 9 11.39 10.21 -4.29
C PHE A 9 11.52 8.86 -3.56
N TYR A 10 12.37 8.78 -2.53
CA TYR A 10 12.56 7.57 -1.73
C TYR A 10 11.27 7.19 -0.98
N PHE A 11 10.61 8.15 -0.32
CA PHE A 11 9.34 7.93 0.36
C PHE A 11 8.23 7.48 -0.60
N LEU A 12 8.15 8.08 -1.79
CA LEU A 12 7.13 7.73 -2.80
C LEU A 12 7.24 6.30 -3.35
N PHE A 13 8.41 5.65 -3.27
CA PHE A 13 8.63 4.36 -3.92
C PHE A 13 8.77 3.18 -2.96
N TYR A 14 9.20 3.40 -1.72
CA TYR A 14 9.56 2.32 -0.80
C TYR A 14 8.69 2.22 0.44
N ASP A 15 7.92 3.24 0.77
CA ASP A 15 7.06 3.19 1.95
C ASP A 15 5.71 2.52 1.64
N PRO A 16 5.27 1.50 2.41
CA PRO A 16 3.94 0.90 2.25
C PRO A 16 2.79 1.90 2.33
N GLU A 17 2.97 3.01 3.05
CA GLU A 17 1.99 4.08 3.21
C GLU A 17 1.74 4.87 1.92
N THR A 18 2.67 4.81 0.95
CA THR A 18 2.52 5.47 -0.36
C THR A 18 1.78 4.61 -1.39
N GLN A 19 1.47 3.36 -1.08
CA GLN A 19 0.81 2.46 -2.03
C GLN A 19 -0.59 2.93 -2.45
N PRO A 20 -1.44 3.52 -1.58
CA PRO A 20 -2.70 4.13 -1.99
C PRO A 20 -2.53 5.21 -3.06
N ASP A 21 -1.53 6.10 -2.91
CA ASP A 21 -1.23 7.14 -3.90
C ASP A 21 -0.74 6.54 -5.21
N ARG A 22 0.11 5.52 -5.13
CA ARG A 22 0.59 4.80 -6.31
C ARG A 22 -0.54 4.10 -7.07
N GLN A 23 -1.57 3.62 -6.38
CA GLN A 23 -2.73 3.00 -7.01
C GLN A 23 -3.59 4.01 -7.76
N ARG A 24 -3.67 5.25 -7.29
CA ARG A 24 -4.39 6.35 -7.95
C ARG A 24 -3.64 6.95 -9.14
N GLN A 25 -2.33 6.82 -9.21
CA GLN A 25 -1.52 7.40 -10.27
C GLN A 25 -1.75 6.67 -11.60
N GLN A 26 -2.26 7.37 -12.60
CA GLN A 26 -2.54 6.85 -13.95
C GLN A 26 -1.42 7.16 -14.95
N ALA A 27 -0.59 8.18 -14.69
CA ALA A 27 0.55 8.51 -15.53
C ALA A 27 1.65 7.43 -15.44
N ASP A 28 2.38 7.22 -16.55
CA ASP A 28 3.55 6.35 -16.54
C ASP A 28 4.63 6.95 -15.61
N ARG A 29 5.09 6.15 -14.67
CA ARG A 29 6.09 6.58 -13.68
C ARG A 29 7.47 6.73 -14.29
N VAL A 30 7.79 5.95 -15.31
CA VAL A 30 9.08 6.04 -16.00
C VAL A 30 9.17 7.42 -16.67
N ASP A 31 8.10 7.85 -17.34
CA ASP A 31 8.04 9.17 -17.97
C ASP A 31 8.18 10.30 -16.94
N LEU A 32 7.55 10.16 -15.77
CA LEU A 32 7.67 11.15 -14.68
C LEU A 32 9.10 11.18 -14.11
N VAL A 33 9.74 10.03 -13.94
CA VAL A 33 11.11 9.92 -13.44
C VAL A 33 12.10 10.52 -14.46
N ASP A 34 11.95 10.17 -15.72
CA ASP A 34 12.81 10.69 -16.78
C ASP A 34 12.67 12.21 -16.91
N ALA A 35 11.45 12.73 -16.83
CA ALA A 35 11.22 14.18 -16.81
C ALA A 35 11.81 14.85 -15.56
N ALA A 36 11.79 14.18 -14.40
CA ALA A 36 12.43 14.71 -13.20
C ALA A 36 13.96 14.78 -13.36
N ILE A 37 14.58 13.74 -13.93
CA ILE A 37 16.01 13.69 -14.20
C ILE A 37 16.40 14.79 -15.21
N ASP A 38 15.58 14.98 -16.24
CA ASP A 38 15.79 16.00 -17.28
C ASP A 38 15.46 17.43 -16.84
N GLY A 39 14.89 17.64 -15.65
CA GLY A 39 14.42 18.95 -15.17
C GLY A 39 13.21 19.48 -15.95
N LYS A 40 12.34 18.59 -16.43
CA LYS A 40 11.19 18.91 -17.31
C LYS A 40 9.84 18.54 -16.68
N LEU A 41 9.74 18.40 -15.37
CA LEU A 41 8.50 18.00 -14.69
C LEU A 41 7.31 18.94 -15.00
N GLU A 42 7.58 20.23 -15.23
CA GLU A 42 6.56 21.21 -15.61
C GLU A 42 5.85 20.90 -16.94
N ARG A 43 6.37 19.98 -17.75
CA ARG A 43 5.84 19.58 -19.06
C ARG A 43 5.02 18.31 -19.03
N ILE A 44 4.92 17.68 -17.88
CA ILE A 44 4.19 16.41 -17.71
C ILE A 44 3.04 16.60 -16.73
N ASP A 45 1.84 16.27 -17.19
CA ASP A 45 0.67 16.19 -16.33
C ASP A 45 0.60 14.82 -15.63
N ALA A 46 0.67 14.85 -14.31
CA ALA A 46 0.42 13.67 -13.49
C ALA A 46 -1.10 13.45 -13.37
N HIS A 47 -1.62 12.53 -14.16
CA HIS A 47 -3.03 12.15 -14.06
C HIS A 47 -3.27 11.21 -12.89
N TRP A 48 -4.29 11.53 -12.10
CA TRP A 48 -4.70 10.77 -10.92
C TRP A 48 -6.12 10.25 -11.07
N ASP A 49 -6.35 9.01 -10.65
CA ASP A 49 -7.71 8.49 -10.49
C ASP A 49 -8.45 9.35 -9.45
N PRO A 50 -9.64 9.90 -9.78
CA PRO A 50 -10.39 10.75 -8.87
C PRO A 50 -10.94 9.98 -7.66
N ARG A 51 -11.01 8.66 -7.74
CA ARG A 51 -11.51 7.82 -6.65
C ARG A 51 -10.55 7.83 -5.46
N PRO A 52 -11.06 7.82 -4.22
CA PRO A 52 -10.22 7.62 -3.04
C PRO A 52 -9.60 6.22 -3.04
N SER A 53 -8.44 6.12 -2.41
CA SER A 53 -7.76 4.84 -2.15
C SER A 53 -7.52 4.69 -0.65
N VAL A 54 -7.68 3.48 -0.15
CA VAL A 54 -7.33 3.11 1.23
C VAL A 54 -6.32 1.97 1.20
N GLY A 55 -5.26 2.09 1.99
CA GLY A 55 -4.26 1.05 2.20
C GLY A 55 -4.22 0.62 3.66
N VAL A 56 -4.26 -0.68 3.90
CA VAL A 56 -4.14 -1.30 5.21
C VAL A 56 -2.82 -2.06 5.28
N VAL A 57 -1.93 -1.61 6.15
CA VAL A 57 -0.65 -2.28 6.39
C VAL A 57 -0.88 -3.48 7.30
N MET A 58 -0.38 -4.64 6.88
CA MET A 58 -0.35 -5.87 7.65
C MET A 58 1.07 -6.08 8.17
N ALA A 59 1.21 -6.30 9.46
CA ALA A 59 2.48 -6.38 10.16
C ALA A 59 2.64 -7.72 10.87
N SER A 60 3.89 -8.10 11.21
CA SER A 60 4.19 -9.22 12.09
C SER A 60 4.43 -8.75 13.51
N ALA A 61 3.70 -9.32 14.45
CA ALA A 61 3.87 -9.04 15.87
C ALA A 61 5.25 -9.52 16.39
N PRO A 62 5.79 -8.82 17.41
CA PRO A 62 5.35 -7.57 18.03
C PRO A 62 5.94 -6.32 17.34
N TYR A 63 5.34 -5.85 16.27
CA TYR A 63 5.73 -4.58 15.65
C TYR A 63 5.21 -3.40 16.51
N PRO A 64 6.00 -2.29 16.78
CA PRO A 64 7.30 -1.94 16.15
C PRO A 64 8.55 -2.56 16.79
N GLU A 65 8.43 -3.41 17.81
CA GLU A 65 9.55 -4.14 18.38
C GLU A 65 10.12 -5.14 17.35
N THR A 66 11.02 -6.04 17.79
CA THR A 66 11.61 -7.05 16.89
C THR A 66 10.55 -8.04 16.41
N PRO A 67 10.14 -8.00 15.13
CA PRO A 67 9.07 -8.84 14.62
C PRO A 67 9.48 -10.31 14.53
N VAL A 68 8.50 -11.20 14.68
CA VAL A 68 8.68 -12.60 14.32
C VAL A 68 8.73 -12.72 12.80
N THR A 69 9.73 -13.46 12.30
CA THR A 69 9.95 -13.67 10.86
C THR A 69 9.96 -15.15 10.52
N GLY A 70 9.74 -15.46 9.23
CA GLY A 70 9.74 -16.84 8.73
C GLY A 70 8.35 -17.48 8.64
N ASP A 71 7.29 -16.81 9.11
CA ASP A 71 5.92 -17.32 8.95
C ASP A 71 5.52 -17.36 7.48
N VAL A 72 4.94 -18.47 7.04
CA VAL A 72 4.36 -18.61 5.70
C VAL A 72 3.08 -17.80 5.60
N ILE A 73 2.96 -17.04 4.53
CA ILE A 73 1.80 -16.21 4.22
C ILE A 73 0.85 -16.99 3.31
N TYR A 74 -0.39 -17.13 3.73
CA TYR A 74 -1.45 -17.85 3.00
C TYR A 74 -2.50 -16.88 2.47
N GLY A 75 -3.25 -17.29 1.44
CA GLY A 75 -4.42 -16.58 0.95
C GLY A 75 -4.13 -15.48 -0.07
N LEU A 76 -2.89 -15.28 -0.49
CA LEU A 76 -2.52 -14.27 -1.50
C LEU A 76 -3.21 -14.50 -2.86
N ASP A 77 -3.51 -15.73 -3.19
CA ASP A 77 -4.22 -16.17 -4.41
C ASP A 77 -5.75 -16.01 -4.34
N THR A 78 -6.28 -15.78 -3.13
CA THR A 78 -7.72 -15.64 -2.89
C THR A 78 -8.15 -14.19 -2.66
N VAL A 79 -7.23 -13.25 -2.78
CA VAL A 79 -7.52 -11.80 -2.65
C VAL A 79 -8.52 -11.38 -3.72
N PRO A 80 -9.59 -10.64 -3.36
CA PRO A 80 -10.55 -10.11 -4.32
C PRO A 80 -9.89 -9.25 -5.40
N ALA A 81 -10.40 -9.33 -6.64
CA ALA A 81 -9.79 -8.65 -7.79
C ALA A 81 -9.80 -7.11 -7.71
N ASP A 82 -10.68 -6.54 -6.87
CA ASP A 82 -10.78 -5.10 -6.61
C ASP A 82 -9.86 -4.61 -5.48
N ALA A 83 -9.16 -5.53 -4.81
CA ALA A 83 -8.08 -5.22 -3.88
C ALA A 83 -6.72 -5.60 -4.47
N LYS A 84 -5.70 -4.79 -4.21
CA LYS A 84 -4.33 -5.03 -4.64
C LYS A 84 -3.42 -5.16 -3.43
N VAL A 85 -2.60 -6.21 -3.41
CA VAL A 85 -1.63 -6.44 -2.33
C VAL A 85 -0.23 -6.09 -2.81
N PHE A 86 0.44 -5.25 -2.05
CA PHE A 86 1.83 -4.87 -2.26
C PHE A 86 2.71 -5.57 -1.22
N HIS A 87 3.79 -6.15 -1.70
CA HIS A 87 4.81 -6.79 -0.88
C HIS A 87 5.79 -5.75 -0.33
N ALA A 88 6.13 -5.87 0.96
CA ALA A 88 7.17 -5.09 1.64
C ALA A 88 8.19 -6.06 2.27
N GLY A 89 8.02 -6.44 3.53
CA GLY A 89 8.89 -7.38 4.22
C GLY A 89 8.55 -8.83 3.91
N THR A 90 8.73 -9.27 2.67
CA THR A 90 8.47 -10.65 2.24
C THR A 90 9.65 -11.23 1.46
N ALA A 91 9.78 -12.55 1.44
CA ALA A 91 10.70 -13.29 0.60
C ALA A 91 10.08 -14.63 0.17
N LEU A 92 10.73 -15.34 -0.73
CA LEU A 92 10.41 -16.73 -1.03
C LEU A 92 11.33 -17.65 -0.18
N ASP A 93 10.76 -18.68 0.41
CA ASP A 93 11.51 -19.73 1.07
C ASP A 93 12.10 -20.74 0.06
N ALA A 94 12.79 -21.78 0.56
CA ALA A 94 13.38 -22.83 -0.27
C ALA A 94 12.35 -23.69 -1.02
N HIS A 95 11.05 -23.61 -0.64
CA HIS A 95 9.93 -24.32 -1.25
C HIS A 95 9.11 -23.43 -2.20
N GLY A 96 9.52 -22.16 -2.38
CA GLY A 96 8.80 -21.18 -3.19
C GLY A 96 7.57 -20.57 -2.49
N GLN A 97 7.43 -20.77 -1.18
CA GLN A 97 6.35 -20.15 -0.40
C GLN A 97 6.73 -18.73 0.00
N VAL A 98 5.76 -17.83 -0.01
CA VAL A 98 5.96 -16.44 0.46
C VAL A 98 5.99 -16.44 1.99
N ILE A 99 7.05 -15.87 2.56
CA ILE A 99 7.24 -15.76 4.01
C ILE A 99 7.39 -14.30 4.45
N ALA A 100 6.99 -14.03 5.70
CA ALA A 100 7.21 -12.74 6.36
C ALA A 100 8.68 -12.60 6.80
N THR A 101 9.35 -11.50 6.41
CA THR A 101 10.77 -11.24 6.73
C THR A 101 11.00 -9.91 7.43
N GLY A 102 9.95 -9.17 7.77
CA GLY A 102 10.07 -7.85 8.40
C GLY A 102 8.87 -7.48 9.25
N GLY A 103 8.90 -6.32 9.87
CA GLY A 103 7.81 -5.80 10.70
C GLY A 103 6.57 -5.43 9.88
N ARG A 104 6.73 -4.60 8.84
CA ARG A 104 5.68 -4.31 7.85
C ARG A 104 5.84 -5.28 6.70
N VAL A 105 4.85 -6.14 6.49
CA VAL A 105 4.95 -7.31 5.62
C VAL A 105 4.25 -7.07 4.31
N LEU A 106 2.97 -6.68 4.36
CA LEU A 106 2.12 -6.43 3.20
C LEU A 106 1.34 -5.12 3.37
N CYS A 107 0.84 -4.59 2.25
CA CYS A 107 -0.15 -3.52 2.25
C CYS A 107 -1.28 -3.90 1.29
N ALA A 108 -2.49 -4.09 1.81
CA ALA A 108 -3.68 -4.31 1.01
C ALA A 108 -4.33 -2.96 0.69
N CYS A 109 -4.46 -2.63 -0.59
CA CYS A 109 -4.99 -1.36 -1.08
C CYS A 109 -6.21 -1.59 -1.96
N ALA A 110 -7.16 -0.67 -1.90
CA ALA A 110 -8.29 -0.65 -2.83
C ALA A 110 -8.71 0.77 -3.18
N LEU A 111 -9.25 0.94 -4.40
CA LEU A 111 -9.97 2.12 -4.84
C LEU A 111 -11.47 1.92 -4.58
N GLY A 112 -12.18 2.99 -4.31
CA GLY A 112 -13.63 2.95 -4.12
C GLY A 112 -14.30 4.23 -4.57
N ASP A 113 -15.64 4.21 -4.73
CA ASP A 113 -16.40 5.39 -5.08
C ASP A 113 -16.52 6.39 -3.89
N SER A 114 -16.25 5.90 -2.68
CA SER A 114 -16.11 6.67 -1.45
C SER A 114 -14.95 6.10 -0.61
N VAL A 115 -14.49 6.85 0.40
CA VAL A 115 -13.48 6.32 1.35
C VAL A 115 -14.01 5.10 2.09
N ALA A 116 -15.31 5.08 2.41
CA ALA A 116 -15.95 3.93 3.05
C ALA A 116 -15.93 2.68 2.15
N ASP A 117 -16.21 2.84 0.85
CA ASP A 117 -16.15 1.74 -0.13
C ASP A 117 -14.70 1.23 -0.34
N ALA A 118 -13.75 2.16 -0.52
CA ALA A 118 -12.34 1.81 -0.61
C ALA A 118 -11.84 1.05 0.64
N GLN A 119 -12.25 1.51 1.84
CA GLN A 119 -11.93 0.84 3.10
C GLN A 119 -12.48 -0.59 3.13
N GLN A 120 -13.75 -0.77 2.81
CA GLN A 120 -14.39 -2.10 2.82
C GLN A 120 -13.68 -3.08 1.90
N ARG A 121 -13.31 -2.65 0.68
CA ARG A 121 -12.57 -3.47 -0.29
C ARG A 121 -11.16 -3.79 0.19
N ALA A 122 -10.44 -2.81 0.76
CA ALA A 122 -9.10 -3.04 1.31
C ALA A 122 -9.13 -4.07 2.44
N TYR A 123 -10.09 -3.97 3.37
CA TYR A 123 -10.26 -4.96 4.44
C TYR A 123 -10.74 -6.33 3.93
N ALA A 124 -11.49 -6.41 2.83
CA ALA A 124 -11.78 -7.69 2.20
C ALA A 124 -10.49 -8.37 1.67
N GLY A 125 -9.54 -7.58 1.14
CA GLY A 125 -8.20 -8.07 0.80
C GLY A 125 -7.41 -8.55 2.01
N VAL A 126 -7.43 -7.79 3.12
CA VAL A 126 -6.79 -8.19 4.39
C VAL A 126 -7.38 -9.50 4.91
N ALA A 127 -8.71 -9.64 4.91
CA ALA A 127 -9.40 -10.81 5.44
C ALA A 127 -9.08 -12.12 4.67
N ALA A 128 -8.64 -12.03 3.43
CA ALA A 128 -8.22 -13.18 2.64
C ALA A 128 -6.83 -13.70 3.05
N ILE A 129 -5.99 -12.87 3.69
CA ILE A 129 -4.57 -13.14 3.93
C ILE A 129 -4.33 -13.43 5.41
N HIS A 130 -3.50 -14.41 5.73
CA HIS A 130 -3.15 -14.72 7.10
C HIS A 130 -1.78 -15.39 7.25
N TRP A 131 -1.14 -15.17 8.39
CA TRP A 131 0.01 -15.92 8.94
C TRP A 131 -0.01 -15.88 10.47
N THR A 132 0.82 -16.66 11.13
CA THR A 132 0.72 -16.91 12.59
C THR A 132 0.80 -15.65 13.45
N HIS A 133 1.70 -14.73 13.11
CA HIS A 133 1.94 -13.50 13.88
C HIS A 133 1.41 -12.25 13.16
N GLU A 134 0.45 -12.43 12.26
CA GLU A 134 -0.18 -11.32 11.56
C GLU A 134 -0.99 -10.45 12.52
N PHE A 135 -0.85 -9.13 12.34
CA PHE A 135 -1.80 -8.17 12.89
C PHE A 135 -1.92 -6.94 12.00
N HIS A 136 -3.04 -6.28 12.08
CA HIS A 136 -3.32 -5.01 11.42
C HIS A 136 -4.27 -4.16 12.26
N ARG A 137 -4.33 -2.86 11.95
CA ARG A 137 -5.32 -1.96 12.59
C ARG A 137 -6.68 -2.15 11.92
N SER A 138 -7.74 -2.15 12.72
CA SER A 138 -9.12 -2.27 12.26
C SER A 138 -9.83 -0.94 12.00
N ASP A 139 -9.14 0.20 12.25
CA ASP A 139 -9.73 1.54 12.21
C ASP A 139 -9.13 2.45 11.11
N ILE A 140 -8.41 1.90 10.13
CA ILE A 140 -7.82 2.69 9.05
C ILE A 140 -8.92 3.39 8.24
N GLY A 141 -8.73 4.69 7.96
CA GLY A 141 -9.68 5.49 7.17
C GLY A 141 -10.86 6.09 7.96
N TRP A 142 -11.07 5.76 9.23
CA TRP A 142 -12.24 6.18 10.00
C TRP A 142 -12.45 7.71 10.05
N ARG A 143 -11.36 8.50 10.12
CA ARG A 143 -11.44 9.97 10.14
C ARG A 143 -11.93 10.53 8.81
N ALA A 144 -11.40 10.01 7.70
CA ALA A 144 -11.81 10.45 6.36
C ALA A 144 -13.28 10.08 6.07
N ILE A 145 -13.73 8.89 6.50
CA ILE A 145 -15.12 8.47 6.42
C ILE A 145 -16.04 9.41 7.26
N ALA A 146 -15.58 9.80 8.45
CA ALA A 146 -16.35 10.75 9.28
C ALA A 146 -16.46 12.12 8.61
N LEU A 147 -15.41 12.60 7.94
CA LEU A 147 -15.42 13.86 7.18
C LEU A 147 -16.31 13.76 5.93
N GLU A 148 -16.27 12.68 5.18
CA GLU A 148 -17.18 12.46 4.04
C GLU A 148 -18.66 12.55 4.47
N ARG A 149 -19.02 11.88 5.58
CA ARG A 149 -20.39 11.88 6.11
C ARG A 149 -20.84 13.25 6.61
N ALA A 150 -19.91 14.08 7.04
CA ALA A 150 -20.22 15.43 7.52
C ALA A 150 -20.34 16.45 6.37
N ALA A 151 -19.80 16.14 5.19
CA ALA A 151 -19.80 17.02 4.02
C ALA A 151 -20.95 16.75 3.02
N GLY A 152 -21.65 15.63 3.14
CA GLY A 152 -22.82 15.23 2.33
C GLY A 152 -24.10 15.41 3.07
#